data_01aea2843d8526b081ea8bd903c5cf29
#
_entry.id   01aea2843d8526b081ea8bd903c5cf29
#
_cell.length_a   1.000
_cell.length_b   1.000
_cell.length_c   1.000
_cell.angle_alpha   90.00
_cell.angle_beta   90.00
_cell.angle_gamma   90.00
#
_symmetry.space_group_name_H-M   'P 1'
#
loop_
_entity.id
_entity.type
_entity.pdbx_description
1 polymer ?
#
loop_
_entity_poly.entity_id
_entity_poly.type
_entity_poly.pdbx_seq_one_letter_code
_entity_poly.pdbx_strand_id
1 'polypeptide(L)'
;MALTVEKSDRIARVTLDRPPVNAITLDIYAEIGDVFESAAEWDDVNCIVFTGAGSRAFCAGLDLHEFLAATVDEDPKRAAVIRRTFTAVRTAAVPVIAAVNGPALGAGCVLASLCDIRIAAENATFGLPEINVGRCGGAAHLGRLIPQGALRRMFFT
;
A
#
# COMPACT_ATOMS: atom_id res chain seq x y z
N MET A 1 7.49 -13.19 -7.54
CA MET A 1 6.19 -12.64 -7.05
C MET A 1 6.39 -12.26 -5.60
N ALA A 2 5.97 -11.07 -5.25
CA ALA A 2 6.04 -10.55 -3.88
C ALA A 2 4.66 -10.57 -3.19
N LEU A 3 3.62 -10.99 -3.90
CA LEU A 3 2.30 -11.18 -3.32
C LEU A 3 1.90 -12.65 -3.33
N THR A 4 1.22 -13.07 -2.26
CA THR A 4 0.51 -14.34 -2.21
C THR A 4 -0.97 -14.08 -2.03
N VAL A 5 -1.81 -14.88 -2.66
CA VAL A 5 -3.27 -14.84 -2.54
C VAL A 5 -3.76 -16.20 -2.08
N GLU A 6 -4.36 -16.22 -0.90
CA GLU A 6 -4.99 -17.42 -0.31
C GLU A 6 -6.48 -17.17 -0.17
N LYS A 7 -7.29 -18.09 -0.64
CA LYS A 7 -8.76 -17.99 -0.56
C LYS A 7 -9.33 -19.09 0.33
N SER A 8 -10.09 -18.69 1.34
CA SER A 8 -10.85 -19.59 2.21
C SER A 8 -12.05 -18.86 2.80
N ASP A 9 -13.14 -19.57 3.06
CA ASP A 9 -14.32 -19.05 3.74
C ASP A 9 -14.87 -17.75 3.13
N ARG A 10 -14.79 -17.62 1.80
CA ARG A 10 -15.18 -16.44 1.03
C ARG A 10 -14.35 -15.20 1.32
N ILE A 11 -13.15 -15.37 1.85
CA ILE A 11 -12.16 -14.32 2.11
C ILE A 11 -10.92 -14.58 1.27
N ALA A 12 -10.42 -13.56 0.58
CA ALA A 12 -9.12 -13.58 -0.04
C ALA A 12 -8.11 -12.87 0.87
N ARG A 13 -7.10 -13.59 1.35
CA ARG A 13 -5.94 -12.99 2.02
C ARG A 13 -4.89 -12.66 0.98
N VAL A 14 -4.59 -11.39 0.81
CA VAL A 14 -3.50 -10.89 -0.02
C VAL A 14 -2.36 -10.48 0.90
N THR A 15 -1.22 -11.14 0.79
CA THR A 15 -0.07 -10.88 1.64
C THR A 15 1.09 -10.35 0.81
N LEU A 16 1.58 -9.16 1.16
CA LEU A 16 2.81 -8.60 0.61
C LEU A 16 4.01 -9.21 1.35
N ASP A 17 4.81 -9.99 0.64
CA ASP A 17 5.97 -10.71 1.19
C ASP A 17 7.26 -10.33 0.46
N ARG A 18 7.92 -9.31 0.98
CA ARG A 18 9.27 -8.89 0.52
C ARG A 18 10.13 -8.49 1.71
N PRO A 19 10.83 -9.46 2.31
CA PRO A 19 11.72 -9.19 3.43
C PRO A 19 12.79 -8.14 3.08
N PRO A 20 13.27 -7.36 4.08
CA PRO A 20 12.94 -7.49 5.50
C PRO A 20 11.73 -6.65 5.96
N VAL A 21 11.23 -5.69 5.15
CA VAL A 21 10.26 -4.66 5.59
C VAL A 21 9.15 -4.40 4.58
N ASN A 22 8.96 -5.28 3.61
CA ASN A 22 7.91 -5.18 2.60
C ASN A 22 7.97 -3.86 1.80
N ALA A 23 9.18 -3.40 1.46
CA ALA A 23 9.37 -2.23 0.61
C ALA A 23 8.93 -2.54 -0.83
N ILE A 24 8.34 -1.56 -1.53
CA ILE A 24 7.67 -1.73 -2.82
C ILE A 24 8.53 -1.19 -3.96
N THR A 25 8.84 -2.06 -4.94
CA THR A 25 9.38 -1.68 -6.25
C THR A 25 8.26 -1.37 -7.24
N LEU A 26 8.60 -0.84 -8.40
CA LEU A 26 7.62 -0.57 -9.46
C LEU A 26 6.92 -1.86 -9.94
N ASP A 27 7.65 -2.96 -10.04
CA ASP A 27 7.08 -4.25 -10.40
C ASP A 27 6.09 -4.76 -9.36
N ILE A 28 6.36 -4.55 -8.08
CA ILE A 28 5.43 -4.90 -7.00
C ILE A 28 4.19 -4.01 -7.03
N TYR A 29 4.33 -2.72 -7.36
CA TYR A 29 3.15 -1.88 -7.60
C TYR A 29 2.28 -2.47 -8.71
N ALA A 30 2.87 -2.86 -9.83
CA ALA A 30 2.12 -3.47 -10.92
C ALA A 30 1.44 -4.78 -10.47
N GLU A 31 2.16 -5.65 -9.74
CA GLU A 31 1.64 -6.91 -9.20
C GLU A 31 0.45 -6.68 -8.24
N ILE A 32 0.53 -5.67 -7.35
CA ILE A 32 -0.60 -5.27 -6.50
C ILE A 32 -1.79 -4.84 -7.37
N GLY A 33 -1.56 -4.00 -8.37
CA GLY A 33 -2.60 -3.57 -9.30
C GLY A 33 -3.31 -4.75 -9.96
N ASP A 34 -2.55 -5.69 -10.51
CA ASP A 34 -3.06 -6.87 -11.20
C ASP A 34 -3.90 -7.76 -10.27
N VAL A 35 -3.45 -7.99 -9.04
CA VAL A 35 -4.18 -8.78 -8.04
C VAL A 35 -5.50 -8.13 -7.68
N PHE A 36 -5.54 -6.83 -7.41
CA PHE A 36 -6.78 -6.15 -7.01
C PHE A 36 -7.75 -5.95 -8.18
N GLU A 37 -7.26 -5.78 -9.41
CA GLU A 37 -8.11 -5.76 -10.61
C GLU A 37 -8.72 -7.14 -10.88
N SER A 38 -7.95 -8.23 -10.71
CA SER A 38 -8.45 -9.59 -10.88
C SER A 38 -9.54 -9.99 -9.86
N ALA A 39 -9.67 -9.26 -8.76
CA ALA A 39 -10.71 -9.51 -7.76
C ALA A 39 -12.14 -9.38 -8.32
N ALA A 40 -12.32 -8.68 -9.44
CA ALA A 40 -13.60 -8.61 -10.14
C ALA A 40 -14.07 -9.98 -10.72
N GLU A 41 -13.14 -10.92 -10.89
CA GLU A 41 -13.39 -12.27 -11.41
C GLU A 41 -13.51 -13.33 -10.29
N TRP A 42 -13.48 -12.91 -9.03
CA TRP A 42 -13.52 -13.82 -7.88
C TRP A 42 -14.95 -14.03 -7.36
N ASP A 43 -15.72 -14.87 -8.01
CA ASP A 43 -17.13 -15.14 -7.68
C ASP A 43 -17.35 -15.71 -6.27
N ASP A 44 -16.31 -16.30 -5.68
CA ASP A 44 -16.33 -16.95 -4.38
C ASP A 44 -15.81 -16.09 -3.22
N VAL A 45 -15.44 -14.82 -3.47
CA VAL A 45 -14.83 -13.91 -2.48
C VAL A 45 -15.78 -12.77 -2.14
N ASN A 46 -16.02 -12.54 -0.84
CA ASN A 46 -16.84 -11.44 -0.35
C ASN A 46 -16.03 -10.27 0.20
N CYS A 47 -14.78 -10.49 0.58
CA CYS A 47 -13.87 -9.43 1.00
C CYS A 47 -12.40 -9.85 0.83
N ILE A 48 -11.53 -8.85 0.78
CA ILE A 48 -10.08 -9.01 0.76
C ILE A 48 -9.52 -8.57 2.11
N VAL A 49 -8.60 -9.36 2.68
CA VAL A 49 -7.74 -8.96 3.79
C VAL A 49 -6.35 -8.73 3.24
N PHE A 50 -5.89 -7.49 3.24
CA PHE A 50 -4.56 -7.12 2.76
C PHE A 50 -3.61 -6.91 3.94
N THR A 51 -2.46 -7.59 3.95
CA THR A 51 -1.50 -7.55 5.06
C THR A 51 -0.04 -7.66 4.56
N GLY A 52 0.92 -7.38 5.43
CA GLY A 52 2.34 -7.64 5.19
C GLY A 52 2.80 -8.95 5.82
N ALA A 53 3.72 -9.65 5.19
CA ALA A 53 4.36 -10.83 5.76
C ALA A 53 5.33 -10.43 6.89
N GLY A 54 5.52 -11.36 7.82
CA GLY A 54 6.43 -11.18 8.96
C GLY A 54 5.90 -10.22 10.02
N SER A 55 6.80 -9.78 10.92
CA SER A 55 6.45 -8.95 12.07
C SER A 55 7.12 -7.57 12.08
N ARG A 56 7.93 -7.25 11.06
CA ARG A 56 8.71 -6.01 11.05
C ARG A 56 7.95 -4.80 10.53
N ALA A 57 7.13 -4.99 9.51
CA ALA A 57 6.34 -3.91 8.90
C ALA A 57 5.16 -4.48 8.13
N PHE A 58 4.07 -3.74 8.06
CA PHE A 58 3.06 -3.92 7.04
C PHE A 58 3.66 -3.61 5.67
N CYS A 59 4.21 -2.40 5.51
CA CYS A 59 4.96 -1.98 4.33
C CYS A 59 5.75 -0.70 4.67
N ALA A 60 7.06 -0.72 4.47
CA ALA A 60 7.94 0.42 4.76
C ALA A 60 7.97 1.50 3.67
N GLY A 61 7.17 1.33 2.61
CA GLY A 61 7.08 2.31 1.52
C GLY A 61 7.86 1.88 0.28
N LEU A 62 8.27 2.89 -0.49
CA LEU A 62 8.99 2.70 -1.74
C LEU A 62 10.40 2.14 -1.50
N ASP A 63 10.85 1.25 -2.38
CA ASP A 63 12.25 0.81 -2.40
C ASP A 63 13.17 1.97 -2.77
N LEU A 64 13.98 2.41 -1.80
CA LEU A 64 14.84 3.57 -1.96
C LEU A 64 15.98 3.34 -2.96
N HIS A 65 16.47 2.10 -3.10
CA HIS A 65 17.54 1.79 -4.06
C HIS A 65 17.03 1.93 -5.49
N GLU A 66 15.86 1.34 -5.79
CA GLU A 66 15.22 1.50 -7.09
C GLU A 66 14.87 2.96 -7.36
N PHE A 67 14.37 3.64 -6.34
CA PHE A 67 13.97 5.03 -6.45
C PHE A 67 15.16 5.97 -6.79
N LEU A 68 16.30 5.82 -6.12
CA LEU A 68 17.49 6.63 -6.34
C LEU A 68 18.15 6.33 -7.70
N ALA A 69 17.96 5.13 -8.25
CA ALA A 69 18.45 4.75 -9.57
C ALA A 69 17.55 5.23 -10.72
N ALA A 70 16.30 5.64 -10.44
CA ALA A 70 15.35 6.07 -11.46
C ALA A 70 15.71 7.45 -12.04
N THR A 71 15.49 7.61 -13.33
CA THR A 71 15.68 8.89 -14.02
C THR A 71 14.39 9.70 -14.09
N VAL A 72 14.51 11.02 -14.25
CA VAL A 72 13.34 11.92 -14.37
C VAL A 72 12.46 11.56 -15.58
N ASP A 73 13.07 11.07 -16.66
CA ASP A 73 12.36 10.68 -17.88
C ASP A 73 11.42 9.48 -17.66
N GLU A 74 11.69 8.66 -16.63
CA GLU A 74 10.87 7.53 -16.25
C GLU A 74 9.67 7.90 -15.34
N ASP A 75 9.71 9.09 -14.73
CA ASP A 75 8.70 9.54 -13.77
C ASP A 75 7.25 9.46 -14.31
N PRO A 76 6.93 9.84 -15.57
CA PRO A 76 5.56 9.70 -16.08
C PRO A 76 5.07 8.26 -16.12
N LYS A 77 5.92 7.32 -16.53
CA LYS A 77 5.62 5.88 -16.58
C LYS A 77 5.44 5.32 -15.17
N ARG A 78 6.36 5.65 -14.26
CA ARG A 78 6.28 5.25 -12.84
C ARG A 78 5.00 5.76 -12.19
N ALA A 79 4.67 7.04 -12.39
CA ALA A 79 3.46 7.64 -11.88
C ALA A 79 2.18 6.99 -12.44
N ALA A 80 2.19 6.55 -13.69
CA ALA A 80 1.06 5.84 -14.28
C ALA A 80 0.81 4.49 -13.60
N VAL A 81 1.86 3.69 -13.37
CA VAL A 81 1.78 2.41 -12.66
C VAL A 81 1.27 2.62 -11.24
N ILE A 82 1.83 3.57 -10.49
CA ILE A 82 1.43 3.86 -9.12
C ILE A 82 -0.04 4.29 -9.04
N ARG A 83 -0.49 5.17 -9.95
CA ARG A 83 -1.90 5.61 -10.00
C ARG A 83 -2.85 4.46 -10.32
N ARG A 84 -2.48 3.59 -11.27
CA ARG A 84 -3.26 2.38 -11.60
C ARG A 84 -3.42 1.51 -10.35
N THR A 85 -2.32 1.19 -9.67
CA THR A 85 -2.32 0.39 -8.45
C THR A 85 -3.20 0.99 -7.36
N PHE A 86 -3.05 2.28 -7.07
CA PHE A 86 -3.86 2.95 -6.07
C PHE A 86 -5.35 2.99 -6.44
N THR A 87 -5.65 3.12 -7.73
CA THR A 87 -7.03 3.03 -8.21
C THR A 87 -7.56 1.62 -8.03
N ALA A 88 -6.83 0.58 -8.42
CA ALA A 88 -7.24 -0.81 -8.28
C ALA A 88 -7.58 -1.18 -6.83
N VAL A 89 -6.72 -0.81 -5.87
CA VAL A 89 -6.99 -1.05 -4.44
C VAL A 89 -8.25 -0.32 -3.97
N ARG A 90 -8.39 0.97 -4.34
CA ARG A 90 -9.51 1.80 -3.88
C ARG A 90 -10.85 1.42 -4.49
N THR A 91 -10.86 0.87 -5.70
CA THR A 91 -12.07 0.51 -6.45
C THR A 91 -12.22 -0.99 -6.63
N ALA A 92 -11.59 -1.77 -5.75
CA ALA A 92 -11.71 -3.22 -5.75
C ALA A 92 -13.19 -3.65 -5.75
N ALA A 93 -13.50 -4.74 -6.44
CA ALA A 93 -14.88 -5.21 -6.62
C ALA A 93 -15.56 -5.66 -5.32
N VAL A 94 -14.77 -5.93 -4.28
CA VAL A 94 -15.23 -6.32 -2.95
C VAL A 94 -14.56 -5.47 -1.88
N PRO A 95 -15.15 -5.32 -0.67
CA PRO A 95 -14.54 -4.59 0.43
C PRO A 95 -13.12 -5.07 0.76
N VAL A 96 -12.23 -4.13 1.05
CA VAL A 96 -10.83 -4.40 1.39
C VAL A 96 -10.56 -3.98 2.85
N ILE A 97 -10.04 -4.92 3.63
CA ILE A 97 -9.61 -4.71 5.01
C ILE A 97 -8.09 -4.69 5.05
N ALA A 98 -7.49 -3.57 5.42
CA ALA A 98 -6.07 -3.54 5.73
C ALA A 98 -5.85 -4.10 7.14
N ALA A 99 -5.19 -5.25 7.24
CA ALA A 99 -4.70 -5.81 8.50
C ALA A 99 -3.25 -5.33 8.70
N VAL A 100 -3.11 -4.18 9.38
CA VAL A 100 -1.84 -3.47 9.54
C VAL A 100 -1.06 -4.07 10.70
N ASN A 101 -0.20 -5.03 10.41
CA ASN A 101 0.54 -5.85 11.38
C ASN A 101 1.85 -5.21 11.89
N GLY A 102 2.15 -3.97 11.53
CA GLY A 102 3.35 -3.24 11.93
C GLY A 102 3.42 -1.87 11.24
N PRO A 103 4.58 -1.21 11.19
CA PRO A 103 4.77 0.07 10.53
C PRO A 103 4.25 0.10 9.10
N ALA A 104 3.42 1.09 8.78
CA ALA A 104 2.90 1.42 7.46
C ALA A 104 3.41 2.82 7.08
N LEU A 105 4.49 2.89 6.30
CA LEU A 105 5.19 4.14 6.01
C LEU A 105 5.13 4.48 4.53
N GLY A 106 5.05 5.77 4.20
CA GLY A 106 5.03 6.24 2.82
C GLY A 106 3.94 5.56 1.99
N ALA A 107 4.34 4.88 0.93
CA ALA A 107 3.44 4.09 0.08
C ALA A 107 2.64 3.04 0.86
N GLY A 108 3.21 2.44 1.92
CA GLY A 108 2.49 1.51 2.79
C GLY A 108 1.35 2.19 3.55
N CYS A 109 1.58 3.41 4.04
CA CYS A 109 0.55 4.22 4.68
C CYS A 109 -0.55 4.60 3.67
N VAL A 110 -0.18 4.93 2.44
CA VAL A 110 -1.14 5.21 1.37
C VAL A 110 -1.97 3.96 1.04
N LEU A 111 -1.35 2.81 0.84
CA LEU A 111 -2.07 1.55 0.54
C LEU A 111 -3.07 1.21 1.66
N ALA A 112 -2.66 1.30 2.92
CA ALA A 112 -3.57 1.11 4.04
C ALA A 112 -4.73 2.13 4.04
N SER A 113 -4.47 3.37 3.62
CA SER A 113 -5.50 4.42 3.53
C SER A 113 -6.51 4.22 2.40
N LEU A 114 -6.13 3.47 1.37
CA LEU A 114 -7.00 3.18 0.21
C LEU A 114 -7.97 2.03 0.47
N CYS A 115 -7.70 1.18 1.45
CA CYS A 115 -8.60 0.12 1.87
C CYS A 115 -9.84 0.71 2.57
N ASP A 116 -10.95 -0.04 2.60
CA ASP A 116 -12.21 0.41 3.21
C ASP A 116 -12.11 0.45 4.73
N ILE A 117 -11.54 -0.59 5.33
CA ILE A 117 -11.39 -0.75 6.78
C ILE A 117 -9.91 -0.94 7.12
N ARG A 118 -9.47 -0.40 8.24
CA ARG A 118 -8.13 -0.60 8.82
C ARG A 118 -8.24 -1.18 10.20
N ILE A 119 -7.59 -2.34 10.40
CA ILE A 119 -7.40 -2.97 11.71
C ILE A 119 -5.90 -2.99 11.93
N ALA A 120 -5.45 -2.34 13.00
CA ALA A 120 -4.04 -2.15 13.29
C ALA A 120 -3.62 -2.92 14.55
N ALA A 121 -2.47 -3.56 14.49
CA ALA A 121 -1.82 -4.11 15.66
C ALA A 121 -1.36 -2.98 16.60
N GLU A 122 -1.16 -3.27 17.89
CA GLU A 122 -0.74 -2.26 18.88
C GLU A 122 0.59 -1.59 18.55
N ASN A 123 1.49 -2.30 17.88
CA ASN A 123 2.78 -1.80 17.41
C ASN A 123 2.73 -1.13 16.04
N ALA A 124 1.58 -1.02 15.41
CA ALA A 124 1.46 -0.38 14.12
C ALA A 124 1.66 1.14 14.25
N THR A 125 2.42 1.68 13.31
CA THR A 125 2.63 3.13 13.16
C THR A 125 2.32 3.56 11.74
N PHE A 126 1.85 4.80 11.58
CA PHE A 126 1.52 5.38 10.27
C PHE A 126 2.32 6.66 10.06
N GLY A 127 2.93 6.83 8.90
CA GLY A 127 3.75 8.00 8.61
C GLY A 127 3.94 8.25 7.12
N LEU A 128 4.29 9.51 6.80
CA LEU A 128 4.66 9.96 5.46
C LEU A 128 6.07 10.57 5.49
N PRO A 129 7.13 9.74 5.66
CA PRO A 129 8.49 10.22 5.87
C PRO A 129 9.20 10.65 4.58
N GLU A 130 8.49 10.83 3.47
CA GLU A 130 9.05 11.15 2.16
C GLU A 130 9.86 12.42 2.15
N ILE A 131 9.57 13.39 3.03
CA ILE A 131 10.33 14.63 3.17
C ILE A 131 11.80 14.37 3.51
N ASN A 132 12.11 13.31 4.27
CA ASN A 132 13.46 12.94 4.67
C ASN A 132 14.32 12.45 3.49
N VAL A 133 13.69 12.12 2.37
CA VAL A 133 14.36 11.70 1.12
C VAL A 133 14.11 12.67 -0.03
N GLY A 134 13.72 13.91 0.28
CA GLY A 134 13.51 14.97 -0.71
C GLY A 134 12.29 14.76 -1.61
N ARG A 135 11.30 14.03 -1.13
CA ARG A 135 10.06 13.75 -1.87
C ARG A 135 8.83 14.22 -1.11
N CYS A 136 7.70 14.18 -1.78
CA CYS A 136 6.39 14.36 -1.18
C CYS A 136 5.37 13.46 -1.87
N GLY A 137 4.39 12.96 -1.13
CA GLY A 137 3.37 12.07 -1.68
C GLY A 137 2.32 11.68 -0.62
N GLY A 138 1.27 10.99 -1.05
CA GLY A 138 0.27 10.38 -0.17
C GLY A 138 -0.74 11.32 0.49
N ALA A 139 -0.43 12.61 0.65
CA ALA A 139 -1.29 13.55 1.40
C ALA A 139 -2.74 13.62 0.87
N ALA A 140 -2.93 13.57 -0.45
CA ALA A 140 -4.27 13.61 -1.06
C ALA A 140 -5.14 12.40 -0.68
N HIS A 141 -4.52 11.24 -0.43
CA HIS A 141 -5.22 10.03 -0.03
C HIS A 141 -5.61 10.09 1.45
N LEU A 142 -4.66 10.44 2.32
CA LEU A 142 -4.89 10.53 3.77
C LEU A 142 -5.79 11.71 4.14
N GLY A 143 -5.75 12.81 3.42
CA GLY A 143 -6.59 14.00 3.66
C GLY A 143 -8.11 13.74 3.57
N ARG A 144 -8.49 12.57 3.07
CA ARG A 144 -9.89 12.10 3.05
C ARG A 144 -10.30 11.40 4.36
N LEU A 145 -9.34 11.04 5.21
CA LEU A 145 -9.54 10.17 6.37
C LEU A 145 -9.19 10.85 7.70
N ILE A 146 -8.24 11.79 7.69
CA ILE A 146 -7.72 12.41 8.91
C ILE A 146 -7.81 13.94 8.86
N PRO A 147 -7.92 14.60 10.03
CA PRO A 147 -7.93 16.04 10.11
C PRO A 147 -6.66 16.69 9.56
N GLN A 148 -6.78 17.88 8.97
CA GLN A 148 -5.68 18.60 8.32
C GLN A 148 -4.45 18.81 9.24
N GLY A 149 -4.67 19.06 10.53
CA GLY A 149 -3.57 19.23 11.49
C GLY A 149 -2.72 17.98 11.65
N ALA A 150 -3.36 16.80 11.76
CA ALA A 150 -2.69 15.51 11.82
C ALA A 150 -1.97 15.21 10.51
N LEU A 151 -2.63 15.44 9.37
CA LEU A 151 -2.05 15.25 8.05
C LEU A 151 -0.78 16.08 7.85
N ARG A 152 -0.83 17.37 8.17
CA ARG A 152 0.32 18.28 8.05
C ARG A 152 1.46 17.86 8.95
N ARG A 153 1.17 17.42 10.17
CA ARG A 153 2.19 16.87 11.06
C ARG A 153 2.88 15.66 10.43
N MET A 154 2.11 14.66 9.95
CA MET A 154 2.67 13.47 9.30
C MET A 154 3.50 13.81 8.06
N PHE A 155 3.17 14.89 7.37
CA PHE A 155 3.77 15.28 6.10
C PHE A 155 5.01 16.16 6.24
N PHE A 156 5.12 16.93 7.31
CA PHE A 156 6.21 17.88 7.53
C PHE A 156 7.21 17.46 8.61
N THR A 157 6.93 16.40 9.36
CA THR A 157 7.78 15.87 10.43
C THR A 157 7.98 14.37 10.24
#